data_c1e75156037404d86ca27e449af78d60
#
_entry.id   c1e75156037404d86ca27e449af78d60
#
_cell.length_a   1.000
_cell.length_b   1.000
_cell.length_c   1.000
_cell.angle_alpha   90.00
_cell.angle_beta   90.00
_cell.angle_gamma   90.00
#
_symmetry.space_group_name_H-M   'P 1'
#
loop_
_entity.id
_entity.type
_entity.pdbx_description
1 polymer ?
#
loop_
_entity_poly.entity_id
_entity_poly.type
_entity_poly.pdbx_seq_one_letter_code
_entity_poly.pdbx_strand_id
1 'polypeptide(L)'
;MMEAIHINYVLEQMDLAGKYRQRVRLKAWKKDGNEVDYTGWVPLTGHWRGGIHRLMNPVNGEVRAVIDVLIYEFNGHSVYL
;
A
#
# COMPACT_ATOMS: atom_id res chain seq x y z
N MET A 1 -16.44 10.82 -9.68
CA MET A 1 -15.76 11.44 -8.52
C MET A 1 -15.23 10.35 -7.60
N MET A 2 -13.95 10.39 -7.30
CA MET A 2 -13.38 9.42 -6.38
C MET A 2 -13.66 9.83 -4.95
N GLU A 3 -14.17 8.89 -4.18
CA GLU A 3 -14.43 9.11 -2.78
C GLU A 3 -13.15 8.94 -1.97
N ALA A 4 -12.89 9.85 -1.04
CA ALA A 4 -11.75 9.74 -0.15
C ALA A 4 -12.00 8.65 0.90
N ILE A 5 -10.98 7.86 1.21
CA ILE A 5 -11.07 6.79 2.19
C ILE A 5 -10.07 7.01 3.32
N HIS A 6 -10.44 6.58 4.52
CA HIS A 6 -9.58 6.73 5.69
C HIS A 6 -8.43 5.71 5.65
N ILE A 7 -7.26 6.14 6.14
CA ILE A 7 -6.07 5.28 6.17
C ILE A 7 -6.32 3.94 6.87
N ASN A 8 -7.11 3.91 7.93
CA ASN A 8 -7.39 2.65 8.63
C ASN A 8 -8.09 1.64 7.74
N TYR A 9 -8.98 2.09 6.85
CA TYR A 9 -9.62 1.22 5.88
C TYR A 9 -8.59 0.69 4.87
N VAL A 10 -7.66 1.53 4.43
CA VAL A 10 -6.59 1.13 3.51
C VAL A 10 -5.74 0.01 4.13
N LEU A 11 -5.33 0.18 5.38
CA LEU A 11 -4.48 -0.80 6.06
C LEU A 11 -5.22 -2.13 6.23
N GLU A 12 -6.50 -2.08 6.56
CA GLU A 12 -7.34 -3.26 6.67
C GLU A 12 -7.44 -3.99 5.32
N GLN A 13 -7.66 -3.24 4.23
CA GLN A 13 -7.75 -3.83 2.90
C GLN A 13 -6.40 -4.40 2.45
N MET A 14 -5.29 -3.75 2.81
CA MET A 14 -3.96 -4.28 2.51
C MET A 14 -3.71 -5.60 3.22
N ASP A 15 -4.12 -5.72 4.48
CA ASP A 15 -3.96 -6.96 5.24
C ASP A 15 -4.79 -8.09 4.62
N LEU A 16 -6.02 -7.79 4.20
CA LEU A 16 -6.86 -8.76 3.50
C LEU A 16 -6.27 -9.16 2.14
N ALA A 17 -5.79 -8.18 1.38
CA ALA A 17 -5.18 -8.45 0.08
C ALA A 17 -3.94 -9.32 0.23
N GLY A 18 -3.14 -9.09 1.27
CA GLY A 18 -1.97 -9.93 1.57
C GLY A 18 -2.37 -11.35 1.93
N LYS A 19 -3.41 -11.50 2.72
CA LYS A 19 -3.92 -12.81 3.13
C LYS A 19 -4.38 -13.65 1.93
N TYR A 20 -5.04 -13.00 0.97
CA TYR A 20 -5.57 -13.68 -0.22
C TYR A 20 -4.69 -13.52 -1.45
N ARG A 21 -3.49 -12.93 -1.29
CA ARG A 21 -2.52 -12.70 -2.37
C ARG A 21 -3.12 -11.96 -3.55
N GLN A 22 -3.86 -10.92 -3.23
CA GLN A 22 -4.49 -10.06 -4.24
C GLN A 22 -3.62 -8.86 -4.55
N ARG A 23 -3.68 -8.41 -5.80
CA ARG A 23 -2.96 -7.21 -6.24
C ARG A 23 -3.72 -5.96 -5.82
N VAL A 24 -2.96 -4.92 -5.48
CA VAL A 24 -3.53 -3.61 -5.16
C VAL A 24 -2.89 -2.54 -6.04
N ARG A 25 -3.49 -1.36 -6.08
CA ARG A 25 -2.89 -0.17 -6.66
C ARG A 25 -2.67 0.82 -5.54
N LEU A 26 -1.43 1.25 -5.37
CA LEU A 26 -1.06 2.08 -4.25
C LEU A 26 -0.05 3.12 -4.68
N LYS A 27 -0.28 4.35 -4.28
CA LYS A 27 0.68 5.44 -4.46
C LYS A 27 1.02 6.03 -3.11
N ALA A 28 2.29 6.31 -2.91
CA ALA A 28 2.78 6.83 -1.64
C ALA A 28 3.96 7.77 -1.86
N TRP A 29 4.28 8.51 -0.81
CA TRP A 29 5.47 9.36 -0.78
C TRP A 29 6.59 8.61 -0.10
N LYS A 30 7.81 8.82 -0.57
CA LYS A 30 9.02 8.41 0.13
C LYS A 30 9.46 9.51 1.10
N LYS A 31 10.33 9.16 2.04
CA LYS A 31 10.91 10.13 2.96
C LYS A 31 11.67 11.26 2.26
N ASP A 32 12.24 10.99 1.09
CA ASP A 32 12.98 11.96 0.30
C ASP A 32 12.09 12.89 -0.52
N GLY A 33 10.76 12.73 -0.43
CA GLY A 33 9.81 13.56 -1.16
C GLY A 33 9.42 13.04 -2.53
N ASN A 34 10.00 11.94 -2.98
CA ASN A 34 9.64 11.35 -4.27
C ASN A 34 8.40 10.48 -4.15
N GLU A 35 7.62 10.40 -5.22
CA GLU A 35 6.47 9.52 -5.30
C GLU A 35 6.89 8.11 -5.72
N VAL A 36 6.15 7.11 -5.23
CA VAL A 36 6.24 5.75 -5.73
C VAL A 36 4.86 5.25 -6.12
N ASP A 37 4.82 4.40 -7.14
CA ASP A 37 3.60 3.81 -7.65
C ASP A 37 3.77 2.28 -7.64
N TYR A 38 2.99 1.62 -6.80
CA TYR A 38 3.02 0.17 -6.66
C TYR A 38 1.75 -0.45 -7.27
N THR A 39 1.45 -0.09 -8.51
CA THR A 39 0.30 -0.64 -9.23
C THR A 39 0.52 -2.12 -9.54
N GLY A 40 -0.42 -2.96 -9.09
CA GLY A 40 -0.35 -4.40 -9.35
C GLY A 40 0.57 -5.18 -8.42
N TRP A 41 1.05 -4.53 -7.37
CA TRP A 41 1.87 -5.20 -6.36
C TRP A 41 0.99 -5.90 -5.32
N VAL A 42 1.55 -6.90 -4.65
CA VAL A 42 0.84 -7.71 -3.66
C VAL A 42 1.37 -7.37 -2.27
N PRO A 43 0.50 -6.95 -1.34
CA PRO A 43 0.94 -6.76 0.05
C PRO A 43 1.42 -8.08 0.66
N LEU A 44 2.47 -8.00 1.46
CA LEU A 44 2.97 -9.17 2.17
C LEU A 44 2.35 -9.23 3.56
N THR A 45 2.03 -10.45 4.00
CA THR A 45 1.52 -10.69 5.34
C THR A 45 2.67 -11.01 6.29
N GLY A 46 2.40 -10.91 7.59
CA GLY A 46 3.34 -11.23 8.63
C GLY A 46 3.62 -10.06 9.53
N HIS A 47 4.25 -10.33 10.64
CA HIS A 47 4.61 -9.28 11.58
C HIS A 47 5.75 -8.45 11.03
N TRP A 48 5.51 -7.17 10.94
CA TRP A 48 6.48 -6.19 10.54
C TRP A 48 6.37 -5.02 11.52
N ARG A 49 7.17 -4.00 11.32
CA ARG A 49 7.09 -2.83 12.20
C ARG A 49 5.76 -2.14 12.04
N GLY A 50 5.17 -1.67 13.13
CA GLY A 50 4.00 -0.83 13.09
C GLY A 50 4.27 0.41 12.24
N GLY A 51 3.28 0.82 11.44
CA GLY A 51 3.41 1.96 10.56
C GLY A 51 4.10 1.69 9.23
N ILE A 52 4.49 0.45 8.95
CA ILE A 52 5.17 0.07 7.70
C ILE A 52 4.51 -1.19 7.15
N HIS A 53 4.27 -1.20 5.84
CA HIS A 53 3.85 -2.39 5.11
C HIS A 53 4.87 -2.70 4.02
N ARG A 54 4.97 -3.97 3.65
CA ARG A 54 5.82 -4.40 2.53
C ARG A 54 4.94 -4.88 1.40
N LEU A 55 5.37 -4.59 0.17
CA LEU A 55 4.71 -5.06 -1.03
C LEU A 55 5.71 -5.80 -1.90
N MET A 56 5.22 -6.77 -2.66
CA MET A 56 6.03 -7.54 -3.58
C MET A 56 5.52 -7.35 -5.01
N ASN A 57 6.45 -7.14 -5.92
CA ASN A 57 6.16 -7.15 -7.33
C ASN A 57 6.04 -8.60 -7.79
N PRO A 58 4.84 -9.06 -8.21
CA PRO A 58 4.67 -10.47 -8.58
C PRO A 58 5.38 -10.87 -9.86
N VAL A 59 5.84 -9.91 -10.66
CA VAL A 59 6.54 -10.20 -11.90
C VAL A 59 7.98 -10.61 -11.65
N ASN A 60 8.68 -9.94 -10.73
CA ASN A 60 10.11 -10.17 -10.51
C ASN A 60 10.47 -10.50 -9.06
N GLY A 61 9.49 -10.53 -8.14
CA GLY A 61 9.74 -10.84 -6.74
C GLY A 61 10.35 -9.71 -5.93
N GLU A 62 10.49 -8.51 -6.51
CA GLU A 62 11.05 -7.37 -5.81
C GLU A 62 10.16 -6.95 -4.64
N VAL A 63 10.77 -6.67 -3.49
CA VAL A 63 10.06 -6.27 -2.27
C VAL A 63 10.43 -4.84 -1.91
N ARG A 64 9.42 -4.05 -1.57
CA ARG A 64 9.61 -2.66 -1.13
C ARG A 64 8.74 -2.39 0.08
N ALA A 65 9.25 -1.56 0.98
CA ALA A 65 8.50 -1.11 2.15
C ALA A 65 7.84 0.24 1.87
N VAL A 66 6.66 0.43 2.43
CA VAL A 66 5.94 1.71 2.36
C VAL A 66 5.57 2.14 3.77
N ILE A 67 5.69 3.44 4.03
CA ILE A 67 5.28 4.01 5.31
C ILE A 67 3.79 4.32 5.22
N ASP A 68 2.99 3.75 6.10
CA ASP A 68 1.54 3.78 6.02
C ASP A 68 0.98 5.20 5.90
N VAL A 69 1.45 6.12 6.74
CA VAL A 69 0.93 7.50 6.74
C VAL A 69 1.31 8.30 5.51
N LEU A 70 2.21 7.79 4.68
CA LEU A 70 2.61 8.44 3.43
C LEU A 70 1.84 7.91 2.21
N ILE A 71 0.96 6.93 2.40
CA ILE A 71 0.07 6.45 1.35
C ILE A 71 -0.98 7.54 1.08
N TYR A 72 -1.05 8.01 -0.16
CA TYR A 72 -2.02 9.05 -0.51
C TYR A 72 -3.08 8.61 -1.51
N GLU A 73 -2.90 7.46 -2.16
CA GLU A 73 -3.90 6.90 -3.06
C GLU A 73 -3.91 5.38 -2.94
N PHE A 74 -5.10 4.79 -2.92
CA PHE A 74 -5.29 3.36 -2.82
C PHE A 74 -6.47 2.93 -3.68
N ASN A 75 -6.20 2.03 -4.65
CA ASN A 75 -7.20 1.51 -5.60
C ASN A 75 -8.00 2.62 -6.28
N GLY A 76 -7.35 3.73 -6.59
CA GLY A 76 -7.96 4.85 -7.27
C GLY A 76 -8.65 5.86 -6.35
N HIS A 77 -8.62 5.64 -5.04
CA HIS A 77 -9.23 6.54 -4.06
C HIS A 77 -8.16 7.36 -3.33
N SER A 78 -8.45 8.63 -3.08
CA SER A 78 -7.61 9.47 -2.24
C SER A 78 -7.67 8.96 -0.80
N VAL A 79 -6.54 9.02 -0.09
CA VAL A 79 -6.43 8.54 1.29
C VAL A 79 -6.26 9.73 2.24
N TYR A 80 -6.99 9.72 3.35
CA TYR A 80 -6.81 10.73 4.40
C TYR A 80 -6.52 10.06 5.74
N LEU A 81 -5.88 10.81 6.61
CA LEU A 81 -5.50 10.34 7.95
C LEU A 81 -6.58 10.60 8.99
#